data_8854ed95e719e088ff05e9fd4e2c1556
#
_entry.id   8854ed95e719e088ff05e9fd4e2c1556
#
_cell.length_a   1.000
_cell.length_b   1.000
_cell.length_c   1.000
_cell.angle_alpha   90.00
_cell.angle_beta   90.00
_cell.angle_gamma   90.00
#
_symmetry.space_group_name_H-M   'P 1'
#
loop_
_entity.id
_entity.type
_entity.pdbx_description
1 polymer ?
#
loop_
_entity_poly.entity_id
_entity_poly.type
_entity_poly.pdbx_seq_one_letter_code
_entity_poly.pdbx_strand_id
1 'polypeptide(L)'
;PFEIDTSLQTREDVRLKYRFLDLRNPKLHENIVLRSRVISYLRKKMEELGFLEIQTPILTSSSPEGARDYLVPSRKHKGMFYALPQAPQQFKQLLMVSGFDRYFQIAPCFRDEDARADRSPGEFYQLDFEMAFATQEDVFEVAEKVLYDTFTAFSDKYVSPPPFRRIPYAESMLKYGTDKPDLRNPLIIEDLTDFFRDVDFVPFKNRPVRGIVAPNCTSMPRSFFESMLEFATGIGMKGLGYISVLSGMELKGPIVKFLSDEKQKELMGKLSLKENDTLFFISDTPKLVDKLAGQIRSELGKRLGLSDESRYEFCFIVDFPMYGISEETGKIEFTHNPFSMPQGEMEALETMSPLDIKAYQYDIVCNGVELSSGADRNHKPD
;
A
#
# COMPACT_ATOMS: atom_id res chain seq x y z
N PRO A 1 -23.79 5.87 33.55
CA PRO A 1 -22.78 6.83 33.98
C PRO A 1 -21.49 6.60 33.19
N PHE A 2 -20.74 7.67 32.92
CA PHE A 2 -19.41 7.55 32.32
C PHE A 2 -18.42 7.20 33.47
N GLU A 3 -17.67 6.10 33.28
CA GLU A 3 -16.64 5.69 34.24
C GLU A 3 -15.37 6.51 34.01
N ILE A 4 -14.95 7.30 35.00
CA ILE A 4 -13.71 8.08 34.93
C ILE A 4 -12.49 7.22 35.27
N ASP A 5 -12.71 6.12 36.00
CA ASP A 5 -11.68 5.14 36.31
C ASP A 5 -11.26 4.39 35.02
N THR A 6 -10.00 4.59 34.60
CA THR A 6 -9.43 4.02 33.38
C THR A 6 -9.22 2.51 33.44
N SER A 7 -9.34 1.90 34.62
CA SER A 7 -9.34 0.43 34.81
C SER A 7 -10.64 -0.22 34.34
N LEU A 8 -11.74 0.56 34.25
CA LEU A 8 -13.05 0.08 33.83
C LEU A 8 -13.26 0.36 32.34
N GLN A 9 -13.75 -0.66 31.64
CA GLN A 9 -14.09 -0.53 30.22
C GLN A 9 -15.47 0.10 30.05
N THR A 10 -15.50 1.37 29.68
CA THR A 10 -16.75 2.05 29.27
C THR A 10 -17.10 1.64 27.83
N ARG A 11 -18.38 1.38 27.56
CA ARG A 11 -18.88 1.04 26.23
C ARG A 11 -18.57 2.14 25.21
N GLU A 12 -18.29 1.76 23.99
CA GLU A 12 -17.86 2.68 22.92
C GLU A 12 -18.91 3.78 22.64
N ASP A 13 -20.19 3.42 22.59
CA ASP A 13 -21.29 4.38 22.38
C ASP A 13 -21.33 5.48 23.44
N VAL A 14 -21.04 5.13 24.70
CA VAL A 14 -20.97 6.08 25.82
C VAL A 14 -19.70 6.93 25.72
N ARG A 15 -18.56 6.35 25.34
CA ARG A 15 -17.30 7.05 25.14
C ARG A 15 -17.42 8.08 24.02
N LEU A 16 -18.03 7.71 22.90
CA LEU A 16 -18.25 8.63 21.76
C LEU A 16 -19.21 9.77 22.13
N LYS A 17 -20.29 9.46 22.87
CA LYS A 17 -21.26 10.48 23.35
C LYS A 17 -20.63 11.51 24.30
N TYR A 18 -19.71 11.05 25.17
CA TYR A 18 -19.05 11.91 26.18
C TYR A 18 -17.54 12.01 25.86
N ARG A 19 -17.18 12.24 24.59
CA ARG A 19 -15.80 12.24 24.10
C ARG A 19 -14.87 13.15 24.89
N PHE A 20 -15.35 14.29 25.37
CA PHE A 20 -14.59 15.21 26.21
C PHE A 20 -14.17 14.63 27.56
N LEU A 21 -14.94 13.66 28.13
CA LEU A 21 -14.54 12.90 29.31
C LEU A 21 -13.60 11.75 28.95
N ASP A 22 -13.85 11.07 27.83
CA ASP A 22 -13.02 9.98 27.32
C ASP A 22 -11.58 10.44 27.02
N LEU A 23 -11.41 11.67 26.53
CA LEU A 23 -10.09 12.28 26.31
C LEU A 23 -9.27 12.55 27.58
N ARG A 24 -9.86 12.36 28.78
CA ARG A 24 -9.12 12.36 30.05
C ARG A 24 -8.37 11.04 30.29
N ASN A 25 -8.71 9.98 29.55
CA ASN A 25 -7.95 8.74 29.59
C ASN A 25 -6.49 9.01 29.16
N PRO A 26 -5.47 8.68 29.96
CA PRO A 26 -4.08 9.02 29.71
C PRO A 26 -3.62 8.61 28.31
N LYS A 27 -3.95 7.39 27.89
CA LYS A 27 -3.54 6.86 26.55
C LYS A 27 -4.14 7.67 25.40
N LEU A 28 -5.41 8.03 25.49
CA LEU A 28 -6.07 8.85 24.47
C LEU A 28 -5.56 10.28 24.47
N HIS A 29 -5.34 10.83 25.68
CA HIS A 29 -4.75 12.16 25.86
C HIS A 29 -3.34 12.23 25.22
N GLU A 30 -2.49 11.25 25.52
CA GLU A 30 -1.15 11.15 24.95
C GLU A 30 -1.17 11.07 23.43
N ASN A 31 -2.11 10.35 22.82
CA ASN A 31 -2.25 10.29 21.35
C ASN A 31 -2.54 11.67 20.75
N ILE A 32 -3.40 12.47 21.40
CA ILE A 32 -3.69 13.84 20.91
C ILE A 32 -2.48 14.75 21.08
N VAL A 33 -1.77 14.64 22.19
CA VAL A 33 -0.53 15.39 22.44
C VAL A 33 0.56 15.00 21.42
N LEU A 34 0.72 13.70 21.17
CA LEU A 34 1.66 13.18 20.16
C LEU A 34 1.34 13.75 18.78
N ARG A 35 0.06 13.67 18.36
CA ARG A 35 -0.38 14.25 17.08
C ARG A 35 -0.01 15.74 16.97
N SER A 36 -0.27 16.53 18.02
CA SER A 36 0.07 17.95 18.04
C SER A 36 1.56 18.20 17.88
N ARG A 37 2.39 17.41 18.59
CA ARG A 37 3.86 17.50 18.50
C ARG A 37 4.38 17.10 17.12
N VAL A 38 3.86 16.03 16.54
CA VAL A 38 4.22 15.57 15.19
C VAL A 38 3.90 16.65 14.15
N ILE A 39 2.70 17.24 14.20
CA ILE A 39 2.31 18.31 13.27
C ILE A 39 3.23 19.54 13.41
N SER A 40 3.55 19.94 14.63
CA SER A 40 4.49 21.04 14.87
C SER A 40 5.89 20.76 14.34
N TYR A 41 6.36 19.52 14.53
CA TYR A 41 7.65 19.06 14.01
C TYR A 41 7.69 19.08 12.48
N LEU A 42 6.63 18.55 11.83
CA LEU A 42 6.51 18.53 10.37
C LEU A 42 6.56 19.95 9.78
N ARG A 43 5.83 20.93 10.37
CA ARG A 43 5.89 22.33 9.93
C ARG A 43 7.32 22.87 9.98
N LYS A 44 7.96 22.72 11.14
CA LYS A 44 9.34 23.19 11.30
C LYS A 44 10.28 22.54 10.28
N LYS A 45 10.13 21.22 10.05
CA LYS A 45 10.96 20.49 9.10
C LYS A 45 10.75 20.99 7.66
N MET A 46 9.52 21.25 7.24
CA MET A 46 9.22 21.78 5.91
C MET A 46 9.77 23.21 5.74
N GLU A 47 9.65 24.08 6.75
CA GLU A 47 10.24 25.42 6.74
C GLU A 47 11.78 25.35 6.64
N GLU A 48 12.45 24.46 7.37
CA GLU A 48 13.90 24.23 7.30
C GLU A 48 14.35 23.79 5.89
N LEU A 49 13.47 23.10 5.14
CA LEU A 49 13.70 22.69 3.76
C LEU A 49 13.33 23.76 2.73
N GLY A 50 12.97 24.96 3.20
CA GLY A 50 12.66 26.12 2.36
C GLY A 50 11.25 26.16 1.77
N PHE A 51 10.31 25.38 2.33
CA PHE A 51 8.91 25.42 1.93
C PHE A 51 8.14 26.52 2.66
N LEU A 52 7.19 27.12 1.97
CA LEU A 52 6.27 28.12 2.51
C LEU A 52 4.91 27.49 2.80
N GLU A 53 4.42 27.63 4.05
CA GLU A 53 3.06 27.17 4.39
C GLU A 53 2.02 28.15 3.84
N ILE A 54 1.16 27.67 2.94
CA ILE A 54 0.08 28.46 2.35
C ILE A 54 -1.23 27.69 2.54
N GLN A 55 -2.20 28.31 3.21
CA GLN A 55 -3.54 27.76 3.38
C GLN A 55 -4.40 28.05 2.15
N THR A 56 -5.07 27.03 1.64
CA THR A 56 -5.97 27.13 0.50
C THR A 56 -7.44 27.18 0.96
N PRO A 57 -8.37 27.70 0.11
CA PRO A 57 -9.78 27.77 0.46
C PRO A 57 -10.41 26.42 0.79
N ILE A 58 -11.26 26.41 1.83
CA ILE A 58 -12.04 25.22 2.23
C ILE A 58 -13.42 25.22 1.55
N LEU A 59 -14.08 26.38 1.44
CA LEU A 59 -15.30 26.50 0.65
C LEU A 59 -14.92 26.76 -0.81
N THR A 60 -14.97 25.73 -1.63
CA THR A 60 -14.52 25.78 -3.02
C THR A 60 -15.55 25.15 -3.98
N SER A 61 -15.20 25.00 -5.24
CA SER A 61 -15.95 24.23 -6.21
C SER A 61 -15.54 22.76 -6.15
N SER A 62 -16.40 21.89 -6.68
CA SER A 62 -16.07 20.47 -6.89
C SER A 62 -14.79 20.31 -7.71
N SER A 63 -13.95 19.36 -7.35
CA SER A 63 -12.75 18.99 -8.09
C SER A 63 -12.78 17.49 -8.44
N PRO A 64 -12.26 17.08 -9.61
CA PRO A 64 -12.32 15.70 -10.07
C PRO A 64 -11.23 14.81 -9.41
N GLU A 65 -11.22 14.73 -8.09
CA GLU A 65 -10.21 13.95 -7.32
C GLU A 65 -10.60 12.47 -7.15
N GLY A 66 -11.76 12.05 -7.68
CA GLY A 66 -12.19 10.66 -7.67
C GLY A 66 -13.11 10.24 -6.52
N ALA A 67 -13.14 10.95 -5.40
CA ALA A 67 -14.08 10.70 -4.31
C ALA A 67 -15.40 11.49 -4.50
N ARG A 68 -16.41 11.22 -3.66
CA ARG A 68 -17.62 12.06 -3.61
C ARG A 68 -17.38 13.29 -2.74
N ASP A 69 -17.97 14.41 -3.17
CA ASP A 69 -17.85 15.69 -2.45
C ASP A 69 -18.85 15.78 -1.29
N TYR A 70 -18.40 16.39 -0.17
CA TYR A 70 -19.32 16.98 0.79
C TYR A 70 -19.78 18.34 0.28
N LEU A 71 -21.10 18.55 0.16
CA LEU A 71 -21.68 19.77 -0.40
C LEU A 71 -22.24 20.69 0.68
N VAL A 72 -21.94 22.00 0.57
CA VAL A 72 -22.46 23.05 1.45
C VAL A 72 -23.38 23.96 0.65
N PRO A 73 -24.70 24.04 0.96
CA PRO A 73 -25.64 24.91 0.24
C PRO A 73 -25.26 26.39 0.33
N SER A 74 -25.28 27.10 -0.79
CA SER A 74 -25.04 28.56 -0.81
C SER A 74 -26.33 29.31 -0.45
N ARG A 75 -26.28 30.17 0.58
CA ARG A 75 -27.39 31.09 0.89
C ARG A 75 -27.48 32.24 -0.10
N LYS A 76 -26.35 32.66 -0.68
CA LYS A 76 -26.29 33.81 -1.62
C LYS A 76 -26.74 33.45 -3.03
N HIS A 77 -26.49 32.20 -3.45
CA HIS A 77 -26.78 31.73 -4.79
C HIS A 77 -27.72 30.54 -4.73
N LYS A 78 -29.00 30.77 -4.95
CA LYS A 78 -30.05 29.72 -4.90
C LYS A 78 -29.76 28.61 -5.89
N GLY A 79 -29.82 27.36 -5.42
CA GLY A 79 -29.56 26.17 -6.24
C GLY A 79 -28.08 25.85 -6.48
N MET A 80 -27.17 26.63 -5.90
CA MET A 80 -25.74 26.38 -5.99
C MET A 80 -25.14 25.90 -4.65
N PHE A 81 -24.04 25.16 -4.74
CA PHE A 81 -23.35 24.55 -3.62
C PHE A 81 -21.86 24.88 -3.69
N TYR A 82 -21.25 24.99 -2.53
CA TYR A 82 -19.79 24.82 -2.37
C TYR A 82 -19.49 23.35 -2.13
N ALA A 83 -18.32 22.91 -2.54
CA ALA A 83 -17.77 21.62 -2.15
C ALA A 83 -16.68 21.82 -1.08
N LEU A 84 -16.54 20.87 -0.16
CA LEU A 84 -15.37 20.79 0.71
C LEU A 84 -14.23 20.11 -0.08
N PRO A 85 -12.95 20.54 0.09
CA PRO A 85 -11.86 20.05 -0.74
C PRO A 85 -11.52 18.59 -0.42
N GLN A 86 -11.41 17.75 -1.44
CA GLN A 86 -10.91 16.39 -1.32
C GLN A 86 -9.38 16.35 -1.15
N ALA A 87 -8.70 17.33 -1.76
CA ALA A 87 -7.29 17.67 -1.66
C ALA A 87 -7.08 19.08 -2.25
N PRO A 88 -5.98 19.79 -1.95
CA PRO A 88 -5.71 21.12 -2.49
C PRO A 88 -5.07 21.08 -3.89
N GLN A 89 -5.31 20.05 -4.70
CA GLN A 89 -4.57 19.76 -5.93
C GLN A 89 -4.57 20.93 -6.94
N GLN A 90 -5.73 21.51 -7.24
CA GLN A 90 -5.81 22.61 -8.19
C GLN A 90 -5.13 23.87 -7.66
N PHE A 91 -5.30 24.18 -6.38
CA PHE A 91 -4.71 25.36 -5.75
C PHE A 91 -3.20 25.28 -5.72
N LYS A 92 -2.62 24.15 -5.35
CA LYS A 92 -1.16 24.02 -5.29
C LYS A 92 -0.50 24.11 -6.68
N GLN A 93 -1.15 23.60 -7.73
CA GLN A 93 -0.69 23.80 -9.10
C GLN A 93 -0.73 25.29 -9.51
N LEU A 94 -1.79 26.02 -9.17
CA LEU A 94 -1.88 27.45 -9.40
C LEU A 94 -0.82 28.24 -8.61
N LEU A 95 -0.47 27.80 -7.40
CA LEU A 95 0.62 28.38 -6.62
C LEU A 95 1.97 28.21 -7.32
N MET A 96 2.24 27.03 -7.90
CA MET A 96 3.44 26.81 -8.70
C MET A 96 3.50 27.76 -9.89
N VAL A 97 2.41 27.91 -10.65
CA VAL A 97 2.30 28.88 -11.77
C VAL A 97 2.49 30.31 -11.28
N SER A 98 2.10 30.61 -10.05
CA SER A 98 2.22 31.96 -9.44
C SER A 98 3.63 32.27 -8.90
N GLY A 99 4.59 31.33 -9.04
CA GLY A 99 5.98 31.54 -8.63
C GLY A 99 6.28 31.18 -7.16
N PHE A 100 5.44 30.36 -6.53
CA PHE A 100 5.73 29.78 -5.21
C PHE A 100 6.40 28.42 -5.40
N ASP A 101 7.71 28.41 -5.57
CA ASP A 101 8.47 27.21 -6.00
C ASP A 101 8.45 26.04 -5.02
N ARG A 102 8.18 26.32 -3.74
CA ARG A 102 8.07 25.28 -2.68
C ARG A 102 6.93 25.62 -1.74
N TYR A 103 5.85 24.91 -1.90
CA TYR A 103 4.63 25.05 -1.10
C TYR A 103 4.42 23.83 -0.21
N PHE A 104 3.88 24.05 0.99
CA PHE A 104 3.26 22.98 1.78
C PHE A 104 2.06 23.51 2.59
N GLN A 105 1.23 22.59 3.05
CA GLN A 105 0.26 22.87 4.11
C GLN A 105 -0.12 21.57 4.84
N ILE A 106 -0.62 21.71 6.07
CA ILE A 106 -1.35 20.64 6.75
C ILE A 106 -2.82 20.80 6.30
N ALA A 107 -3.15 20.16 5.18
CA ALA A 107 -4.38 20.37 4.45
C ALA A 107 -5.55 19.58 5.06
N PRO A 108 -6.67 20.21 5.44
CA PRO A 108 -7.90 19.48 5.73
C PRO A 108 -8.49 18.91 4.43
N CYS A 109 -8.79 17.63 4.43
CA CYS A 109 -9.33 16.90 3.29
C CYS A 109 -10.64 16.22 3.69
N PHE A 110 -11.60 16.24 2.77
CA PHE A 110 -12.95 15.73 3.00
C PHE A 110 -13.35 14.81 1.86
N ARG A 111 -13.73 13.57 2.16
CA ARG A 111 -14.19 12.60 1.16
C ARG A 111 -15.41 11.86 1.68
N ASP A 112 -16.54 11.98 0.96
CA ASP A 112 -17.78 11.30 1.28
C ASP A 112 -17.74 9.85 0.78
N GLU A 113 -16.94 9.04 1.47
CA GLU A 113 -16.73 7.63 1.21
C GLU A 113 -17.04 6.82 2.46
N ASP A 114 -17.20 5.52 2.32
CA ASP A 114 -17.39 4.62 3.45
C ASP A 114 -16.17 4.69 4.38
N ALA A 115 -16.40 5.16 5.59
CA ALA A 115 -15.36 5.34 6.58
C ALA A 115 -14.72 3.98 6.91
N ARG A 116 -13.41 3.89 6.75
CA ARG A 116 -12.61 2.79 7.29
C ARG A 116 -12.22 3.15 8.70
N ALA A 117 -12.80 2.47 9.68
CA ALA A 117 -12.62 2.74 11.12
C ALA A 117 -11.15 2.77 11.57
N ASP A 118 -10.26 2.11 10.83
CA ASP A 118 -8.84 1.97 11.15
C ASP A 118 -7.93 3.00 10.46
N ARG A 119 -8.40 3.72 9.40
CA ARG A 119 -7.51 4.52 8.55
C ARG A 119 -8.03 5.87 8.10
N SER A 120 -9.26 5.95 7.63
CA SER A 120 -9.75 7.11 6.88
C SER A 120 -11.17 7.46 7.27
N PRO A 121 -11.37 8.30 8.31
CA PRO A 121 -12.64 8.99 8.47
C PRO A 121 -12.87 9.91 7.26
N GLY A 122 -14.12 10.28 6.97
CA GLY A 122 -14.45 11.19 5.87
C GLY A 122 -13.78 12.56 5.95
N GLU A 123 -13.20 12.93 7.10
CA GLU A 123 -12.36 14.11 7.32
C GLU A 123 -11.01 13.68 7.86
N PHE A 124 -9.93 14.13 7.22
CA PHE A 124 -8.54 13.87 7.63
C PHE A 124 -7.62 15.00 7.21
N TYR A 125 -6.35 14.94 7.65
CA TYR A 125 -5.35 15.95 7.35
C TYR A 125 -4.18 15.33 6.60
N GLN A 126 -3.69 16.02 5.57
CA GLN A 126 -2.50 15.64 4.82
C GLN A 126 -1.39 16.67 5.06
N LEU A 127 -0.15 16.19 5.27
CA LEU A 127 1.00 17.01 4.91
C LEU A 127 1.07 16.97 3.38
N ASP A 128 0.61 18.05 2.76
CA ASP A 128 0.63 18.22 1.31
C ASP A 128 1.73 19.19 0.92
N PHE A 129 2.53 18.86 -0.10
CA PHE A 129 3.54 19.76 -0.63
C PHE A 129 3.70 19.61 -2.13
N GLU A 130 4.17 20.68 -2.77
CA GLU A 130 4.44 20.74 -4.21
C GLU A 130 5.74 21.50 -4.45
N MET A 131 6.48 21.09 -5.47
CA MET A 131 7.75 21.70 -5.88
C MET A 131 7.70 22.03 -7.37
N ALA A 132 8.07 23.27 -7.73
CA ALA A 132 8.30 23.65 -9.11
C ALA A 132 9.74 23.32 -9.53
N PHE A 133 9.96 23.11 -10.84
CA PHE A 133 11.27 22.84 -11.44
C PHE A 133 12.02 21.65 -10.80
N ALA A 134 11.26 20.67 -10.32
CA ALA A 134 11.77 19.50 -9.60
C ALA A 134 11.52 18.22 -10.41
N THR A 135 12.42 17.28 -10.27
CA THR A 135 12.27 15.91 -10.74
C THR A 135 11.66 15.03 -9.65
N GLN A 136 11.24 13.82 -10.00
CA GLN A 136 10.80 12.82 -9.04
C GLN A 136 11.85 12.56 -7.94
N GLU A 137 13.14 12.58 -8.29
CA GLU A 137 14.23 12.37 -7.34
C GLU A 137 14.31 13.49 -6.30
N ASP A 138 14.14 14.74 -6.70
CA ASP A 138 14.15 15.89 -5.79
C ASP A 138 13.01 15.78 -4.76
N VAL A 139 11.84 15.28 -5.20
CA VAL A 139 10.70 15.03 -4.31
C VAL A 139 10.98 13.88 -3.36
N PHE A 140 11.63 12.81 -3.83
CA PHE A 140 12.03 11.68 -3.00
C PHE A 140 13.00 12.09 -1.89
N GLU A 141 14.00 12.91 -2.18
CA GLU A 141 14.93 13.42 -1.17
C GLU A 141 14.22 14.19 -0.05
N VAL A 142 13.26 15.03 -0.40
CA VAL A 142 12.45 15.76 0.59
C VAL A 142 11.59 14.79 1.41
N ALA A 143 10.88 13.88 0.77
CA ALA A 143 9.99 12.92 1.42
C ALA A 143 10.76 11.99 2.36
N GLU A 144 11.90 11.45 1.91
CA GLU A 144 12.78 10.59 2.71
C GLU A 144 13.27 11.30 3.97
N LYS A 145 13.74 12.54 3.80
CA LYS A 145 14.24 13.33 4.92
C LYS A 145 13.15 13.64 5.94
N VAL A 146 11.99 14.07 5.49
CA VAL A 146 10.84 14.40 6.36
C VAL A 146 10.36 13.17 7.12
N LEU A 147 10.19 12.04 6.42
CA LEU A 147 9.69 10.80 7.04
C LEU A 147 10.72 10.20 7.98
N TYR A 148 11.97 10.03 7.54
CA TYR A 148 13.02 9.46 8.37
C TYR A 148 13.23 10.27 9.66
N ASP A 149 13.39 11.59 9.55
CA ASP A 149 13.59 12.47 10.70
C ASP A 149 12.39 12.44 11.66
N THR A 150 11.15 12.40 11.12
CA THR A 150 9.93 12.38 11.92
C THR A 150 9.79 11.07 12.69
N PHE A 151 9.93 9.92 12.01
CA PHE A 151 9.79 8.63 12.66
C PHE A 151 10.91 8.39 13.69
N THR A 152 12.12 8.84 13.40
CA THR A 152 13.24 8.77 14.36
C THR A 152 13.02 9.66 15.58
N ALA A 153 12.42 10.84 15.40
CA ALA A 153 12.15 11.77 16.51
C ALA A 153 11.03 11.32 17.46
N PHE A 154 10.09 10.51 16.99
CA PHE A 154 8.89 10.13 17.74
C PHE A 154 8.76 8.63 18.02
N SER A 155 9.76 7.82 17.72
CA SER A 155 9.75 6.38 17.98
C SER A 155 11.12 5.87 18.40
N ASP A 156 11.12 4.87 19.30
CA ASP A 156 12.31 4.13 19.69
C ASP A 156 12.59 2.91 18.78
N LYS A 157 11.71 2.64 17.80
CA LYS A 157 11.88 1.56 16.83
C LYS A 157 12.97 1.92 15.82
N TYR A 158 13.60 0.90 15.28
CA TYR A 158 14.49 1.09 14.12
C TYR A 158 13.70 1.66 12.94
N VAL A 159 14.26 2.66 12.29
CA VAL A 159 13.71 3.27 11.07
C VAL A 159 14.69 3.02 9.94
N SER A 160 14.22 2.42 8.84
CA SER A 160 15.10 2.18 7.68
C SER A 160 15.63 3.52 7.14
N PRO A 161 16.98 3.66 7.01
CA PRO A 161 17.56 4.92 6.59
C PRO A 161 17.36 5.16 5.09
N PRO A 162 17.34 6.44 4.65
CA PRO A 162 17.42 6.76 3.22
C PRO A 162 18.77 6.32 2.61
N PRO A 163 18.81 6.04 1.29
CA PRO A 163 17.68 6.08 0.38
C PRO A 163 16.73 4.89 0.59
N PHE A 164 15.41 5.15 0.58
CA PHE A 164 14.41 4.11 0.71
C PHE A 164 14.43 3.20 -0.53
N ARG A 165 14.15 1.92 -0.31
CA ARG A 165 14.09 0.94 -1.39
C ARG A 165 13.02 1.34 -2.43
N ARG A 166 13.38 1.32 -3.70
CA ARG A 166 12.47 1.54 -4.83
C ARG A 166 12.08 0.20 -5.43
N ILE A 167 10.79 -0.03 -5.54
CA ILE A 167 10.24 -1.29 -6.06
C ILE A 167 9.29 -0.92 -7.19
N PRO A 168 9.57 -1.35 -8.42
CA PRO A 168 8.62 -1.18 -9.52
C PRO A 168 7.27 -1.85 -9.19
N TYR A 169 6.17 -1.24 -9.59
CA TYR A 169 4.81 -1.75 -9.35
C TYR A 169 4.65 -3.22 -9.77
N ALA A 170 5.11 -3.56 -10.98
CA ALA A 170 5.04 -4.93 -11.48
C ALA A 170 5.84 -5.92 -10.61
N GLU A 171 7.00 -5.52 -10.10
CA GLU A 171 7.80 -6.33 -9.17
C GLU A 171 7.07 -6.50 -7.84
N SER A 172 6.46 -5.42 -7.33
CA SER A 172 5.71 -5.46 -6.08
C SER A 172 4.52 -6.42 -6.16
N MET A 173 3.77 -6.35 -7.25
CA MET A 173 2.66 -7.28 -7.50
C MET A 173 3.14 -8.73 -7.60
N LEU A 174 4.22 -9.00 -8.31
CA LEU A 174 4.75 -10.36 -8.48
C LEU A 174 5.32 -10.93 -7.18
N LYS A 175 6.18 -10.16 -6.48
CA LYS A 175 6.93 -10.67 -5.30
C LYS A 175 6.19 -10.57 -3.98
N TYR A 176 5.26 -9.63 -3.86
CA TYR A 176 4.53 -9.38 -2.62
C TYR A 176 3.00 -9.50 -2.77
N GLY A 177 2.49 -9.52 -4.00
CA GLY A 177 1.06 -9.63 -4.32
C GLY A 177 0.25 -8.38 -3.95
N THR A 178 0.91 -7.24 -3.81
CA THR A 178 0.30 -5.97 -3.42
C THR A 178 1.19 -4.79 -3.81
N ASP A 179 0.59 -3.64 -4.05
CA ASP A 179 1.25 -2.35 -4.20
C ASP A 179 1.63 -1.69 -2.86
N LYS A 180 1.31 -2.35 -1.74
CA LYS A 180 1.61 -1.88 -0.38
C LYS A 180 2.28 -2.98 0.46
N PRO A 181 3.52 -3.39 0.08
CA PRO A 181 4.19 -4.51 0.74
C PRO A 181 4.61 -4.19 2.17
N ASP A 182 4.38 -5.13 3.09
CA ASP A 182 5.08 -5.13 4.37
C ASP A 182 6.43 -5.83 4.21
N LEU A 183 7.51 -5.03 4.20
CA LEU A 183 8.87 -5.53 4.01
C LEU A 183 9.45 -6.16 5.29
N ARG A 184 8.78 -6.04 6.43
CA ARG A 184 9.15 -6.76 7.67
C ARG A 184 8.88 -8.25 7.56
N ASN A 185 7.90 -8.64 6.73
CA ASN A 185 7.65 -10.03 6.39
C ASN A 185 8.65 -10.50 5.33
N PRO A 186 9.56 -11.43 5.66
CA PRO A 186 10.64 -11.86 4.75
C PRO A 186 10.18 -12.79 3.62
N LEU A 187 8.95 -13.27 3.65
CA LEU A 187 8.43 -14.19 2.63
C LEU A 187 8.34 -13.50 1.28
N ILE A 188 8.76 -14.19 0.24
CA ILE A 188 8.70 -13.74 -1.16
C ILE A 188 7.83 -14.71 -1.95
N ILE A 189 7.05 -14.18 -2.88
CA ILE A 189 6.29 -14.95 -3.85
C ILE A 189 7.19 -15.23 -5.04
N GLU A 190 7.30 -16.49 -5.42
CA GLU A 190 8.08 -16.96 -6.56
C GLU A 190 7.16 -17.34 -7.73
N ASP A 191 7.52 -16.95 -8.94
CA ASP A 191 6.80 -17.39 -10.14
C ASP A 191 7.25 -18.80 -10.55
N LEU A 192 6.31 -19.71 -10.47
CA LEU A 192 6.51 -21.12 -10.84
C LEU A 192 5.71 -21.50 -12.09
N THR A 193 5.17 -20.55 -12.82
CA THR A 193 4.32 -20.80 -14.00
C THR A 193 5.05 -21.61 -15.06
N ASP A 194 6.27 -21.22 -15.40
CA ASP A 194 7.08 -21.96 -16.40
C ASP A 194 7.50 -23.34 -15.92
N PHE A 195 7.81 -23.46 -14.62
CA PHE A 195 8.16 -24.76 -14.02
C PHE A 195 7.02 -25.77 -14.15
N PHE A 196 5.76 -25.35 -13.95
CA PHE A 196 4.59 -26.23 -14.01
C PHE A 196 4.00 -26.38 -15.41
N ARG A 197 4.53 -25.71 -16.43
CA ARG A 197 4.00 -25.78 -17.81
C ARG A 197 3.96 -27.22 -18.34
N ASP A 198 5.00 -28.01 -18.06
CA ASP A 198 5.18 -29.38 -18.52
C ASP A 198 4.80 -30.43 -17.46
N VAL A 199 4.21 -30.03 -16.35
CA VAL A 199 3.75 -30.93 -15.29
C VAL A 199 2.27 -31.23 -15.48
N ASP A 200 1.91 -32.51 -15.59
CA ASP A 200 0.50 -32.93 -15.75
C ASP A 200 -0.26 -32.93 -14.42
N PHE A 201 -0.44 -31.72 -13.88
CA PHE A 201 -1.25 -31.48 -12.69
C PHE A 201 -2.42 -30.55 -13.03
N VAL A 202 -3.60 -31.13 -13.20
CA VAL A 202 -4.80 -30.46 -13.70
C VAL A 202 -5.11 -29.11 -13.06
N PRO A 203 -4.99 -28.91 -11.73
CA PRO A 203 -5.27 -27.61 -11.11
C PRO A 203 -4.37 -26.46 -11.57
N PHE A 204 -3.16 -26.76 -12.08
CA PHE A 204 -2.20 -25.75 -12.53
C PHE A 204 -2.13 -25.60 -14.05
N LYS A 205 -2.82 -26.47 -14.78
CA LYS A 205 -2.76 -26.51 -16.24
C LYS A 205 -3.30 -25.21 -16.86
N ASN A 206 -2.48 -24.58 -17.71
CA ASN A 206 -2.79 -23.32 -18.40
C ASN A 206 -3.15 -22.14 -17.46
N ARG A 207 -2.58 -22.14 -16.26
CA ARG A 207 -2.76 -21.07 -15.26
C ARG A 207 -1.42 -20.65 -14.69
N PRO A 208 -1.29 -19.36 -14.30
CA PRO A 208 -0.13 -18.95 -13.53
C PRO A 208 -0.09 -19.64 -12.17
N VAL A 209 1.12 -19.98 -11.74
CA VAL A 209 1.39 -20.65 -10.46
C VAL A 209 2.38 -19.78 -9.67
N ARG A 210 2.04 -19.50 -8.41
CA ARG A 210 2.91 -18.84 -7.46
C ARG A 210 3.30 -19.79 -6.35
N GLY A 211 4.52 -19.65 -5.86
CA GLY A 211 5.04 -20.43 -4.74
C GLY A 211 5.48 -19.52 -3.59
N ILE A 212 5.26 -19.94 -2.35
CA ILE A 212 5.76 -19.25 -1.16
C ILE A 212 6.45 -20.29 -0.26
N VAL A 213 7.73 -20.08 -0.01
CA VAL A 213 8.52 -20.92 0.90
C VAL A 213 8.36 -20.39 2.32
N ALA A 214 7.72 -21.19 3.17
CA ALA A 214 7.58 -20.90 4.60
C ALA A 214 8.67 -21.66 5.38
N PRO A 215 9.63 -20.96 6.00
CA PRO A 215 10.74 -21.60 6.69
C PRO A 215 10.26 -22.29 7.98
N ASN A 216 10.86 -23.43 8.30
CA ASN A 216 10.58 -24.23 9.51
C ASN A 216 9.08 -24.60 9.71
N CYS A 217 8.29 -24.59 8.64
CA CYS A 217 6.84 -24.78 8.70
C CYS A 217 6.41 -26.25 8.71
N THR A 218 7.28 -27.19 8.28
CA THR A 218 6.95 -28.63 8.24
C THR A 218 6.64 -29.21 9.62
N SER A 219 7.22 -28.64 10.68
CA SER A 219 6.97 -29.06 12.07
C SER A 219 5.65 -28.54 12.67
N MET A 220 4.91 -27.70 11.94
CA MET A 220 3.65 -27.16 12.41
C MET A 220 2.58 -28.25 12.51
N PRO A 221 1.66 -28.16 13.50
CA PRO A 221 0.62 -29.15 13.67
C PRO A 221 -0.36 -29.16 12.48
N ARG A 222 -1.03 -30.30 12.28
CA ARG A 222 -2.01 -30.46 11.20
C ARG A 222 -3.09 -29.35 11.18
N SER A 223 -3.52 -28.90 12.35
CA SER A 223 -4.49 -27.80 12.49
C SER A 223 -4.03 -26.48 11.88
N PHE A 224 -2.70 -26.23 11.81
CA PHE A 224 -2.16 -25.07 11.12
C PHE A 224 -2.47 -25.13 9.62
N PHE A 225 -2.20 -26.26 8.97
CA PHE A 225 -2.47 -26.44 7.53
C PHE A 225 -3.97 -26.41 7.22
N GLU A 226 -4.79 -27.02 8.08
CA GLU A 226 -6.26 -26.97 7.95
C GLU A 226 -6.79 -25.53 8.06
N SER A 227 -6.30 -24.75 9.01
CA SER A 227 -6.68 -23.34 9.17
C SER A 227 -6.15 -22.43 8.06
N MET A 228 -5.00 -22.76 7.45
CA MET A 228 -4.52 -22.07 6.25
C MET A 228 -5.38 -22.37 5.03
N LEU A 229 -5.85 -23.63 4.88
CA LEU A 229 -6.80 -24.01 3.83
C LEU A 229 -8.15 -23.31 4.01
N GLU A 230 -8.66 -23.23 5.24
CA GLU A 230 -9.88 -22.49 5.57
C GLU A 230 -9.76 -21.01 5.19
N PHE A 231 -8.65 -20.36 5.57
CA PHE A 231 -8.36 -18.98 5.16
C PHE A 231 -8.34 -18.84 3.64
N ALA A 232 -7.58 -19.72 2.93
CA ALA A 232 -7.50 -19.70 1.47
C ALA A 232 -8.88 -19.82 0.81
N THR A 233 -9.73 -20.73 1.32
CA THR A 233 -11.09 -20.90 0.84
C THR A 233 -11.94 -19.65 1.12
N GLY A 234 -11.78 -19.04 2.28
CA GLY A 234 -12.47 -17.82 2.70
C GLY A 234 -12.16 -16.60 1.81
N ILE A 235 -10.96 -16.55 1.21
CA ILE A 235 -10.58 -15.51 0.24
C ILE A 235 -10.90 -15.87 -1.22
N GLY A 236 -11.59 -16.99 -1.47
CA GLY A 236 -12.09 -17.40 -2.77
C GLY A 236 -11.22 -18.41 -3.54
N MET A 237 -10.15 -18.95 -2.94
CA MET A 237 -9.36 -20.01 -3.55
C MET A 237 -10.11 -21.35 -3.51
N LYS A 238 -9.89 -22.20 -4.51
CA LYS A 238 -10.47 -23.56 -4.57
C LYS A 238 -9.72 -24.58 -3.70
N GLY A 239 -8.54 -24.24 -3.22
CA GLY A 239 -7.69 -25.07 -2.40
C GLY A 239 -6.33 -24.42 -2.20
N LEU A 240 -5.53 -24.97 -1.27
CA LEU A 240 -4.16 -24.54 -1.01
C LEU A 240 -3.27 -25.78 -0.98
N GLY A 241 -2.53 -26.02 -2.08
CA GLY A 241 -1.57 -27.11 -2.17
C GLY A 241 -0.27 -26.76 -1.46
N TYR A 242 0.41 -27.76 -0.92
CA TYR A 242 1.75 -27.57 -0.36
C TYR A 242 2.63 -28.82 -0.50
N ILE A 243 3.94 -28.60 -0.41
CA ILE A 243 4.99 -29.61 -0.32
C ILE A 243 5.84 -29.32 0.91
N SER A 244 6.00 -30.31 1.80
CA SER A 244 6.90 -30.24 2.94
C SER A 244 8.24 -30.88 2.62
N VAL A 245 9.34 -30.27 3.07
CA VAL A 245 10.70 -30.77 2.96
C VAL A 245 11.06 -31.49 4.26
N LEU A 246 11.16 -32.81 4.22
CA LEU A 246 11.50 -33.64 5.36
C LEU A 246 13.02 -33.73 5.55
N SER A 247 13.46 -34.41 6.64
CA SER A 247 14.87 -34.72 6.88
C SER A 247 15.45 -35.51 5.71
N GLY A 248 16.69 -35.23 5.33
CA GLY A 248 17.33 -35.80 4.15
C GLY A 248 16.84 -35.21 2.83
N MET A 249 16.18 -34.06 2.85
CA MET A 249 15.65 -33.36 1.66
C MET A 249 14.58 -34.14 0.90
N GLU A 250 13.88 -35.07 1.57
CA GLU A 250 12.74 -35.77 0.99
C GLU A 250 11.53 -34.83 0.88
N LEU A 251 10.89 -34.80 -0.30
CA LEU A 251 9.68 -34.01 -0.53
C LEU A 251 8.42 -34.86 -0.22
N LYS A 252 7.50 -34.28 0.55
CA LYS A 252 6.22 -34.88 0.89
C LYS A 252 5.04 -33.96 0.61
N GLY A 253 4.04 -34.48 -0.09
CA GLY A 253 2.81 -33.75 -0.38
C GLY A 253 2.05 -34.33 -1.57
N PRO A 254 0.78 -33.94 -1.77
CA PRO A 254 -0.06 -34.54 -2.82
C PRO A 254 0.42 -34.24 -4.24
N ILE A 255 1.20 -33.17 -4.43
CA ILE A 255 1.72 -32.72 -5.73
C ILE A 255 2.99 -33.51 -6.12
N VAL A 256 3.75 -34.01 -5.14
CA VAL A 256 5.05 -34.66 -5.37
C VAL A 256 4.97 -35.81 -6.36
N LYS A 257 3.89 -36.62 -6.31
CA LYS A 257 3.67 -37.74 -7.23
C LYS A 257 3.55 -37.37 -8.72
N PHE A 258 3.36 -36.09 -9.03
CA PHE A 258 3.31 -35.58 -10.40
C PHE A 258 4.66 -34.98 -10.86
N LEU A 259 5.67 -34.96 -9.98
CA LEU A 259 7.01 -34.47 -10.25
C LEU A 259 7.98 -35.63 -10.39
N SER A 260 8.69 -35.72 -11.52
CA SER A 260 9.82 -36.67 -11.63
C SER A 260 10.93 -36.28 -10.66
N ASP A 261 11.87 -37.22 -10.41
CA ASP A 261 13.02 -36.99 -9.52
C ASP A 261 13.85 -35.77 -9.99
N GLU A 262 13.98 -35.58 -11.31
CA GLU A 262 14.67 -34.44 -11.90
C GLU A 262 13.91 -33.13 -11.60
N LYS A 263 12.59 -33.12 -11.77
CA LYS A 263 11.74 -31.96 -11.44
C LYS A 263 11.74 -31.64 -9.94
N GLN A 264 11.78 -32.62 -9.08
CA GLN A 264 11.92 -32.39 -7.63
C GLN A 264 13.26 -31.73 -7.31
N LYS A 265 14.37 -32.20 -7.90
CA LYS A 265 15.70 -31.56 -7.74
C LYS A 265 15.74 -30.15 -8.31
N GLU A 266 15.15 -29.92 -9.51
CA GLU A 266 15.01 -28.60 -10.11
C GLU A 266 14.28 -27.64 -9.18
N LEU A 267 13.14 -28.05 -8.61
CA LEU A 267 12.33 -27.23 -7.69
C LEU A 267 13.11 -26.86 -6.42
N MET A 268 13.77 -27.86 -5.82
CA MET A 268 14.60 -27.64 -4.63
C MET A 268 15.74 -26.66 -4.90
N GLY A 269 16.43 -26.80 -6.03
CA GLY A 269 17.52 -25.90 -6.41
C GLY A 269 17.03 -24.51 -6.74
N LYS A 270 15.95 -24.38 -7.55
CA LYS A 270 15.36 -23.07 -7.94
C LYS A 270 14.95 -22.24 -6.73
N LEU A 271 14.33 -22.85 -5.73
CA LEU A 271 13.84 -22.17 -4.54
C LEU A 271 14.80 -22.23 -3.35
N SER A 272 15.95 -22.86 -3.50
CA SER A 272 16.93 -23.06 -2.41
C SER A 272 16.27 -23.65 -1.15
N LEU A 273 15.38 -24.63 -1.33
CA LEU A 273 14.63 -25.25 -0.24
C LEU A 273 15.56 -25.92 0.77
N LYS A 274 15.19 -25.84 2.03
CA LYS A 274 15.91 -26.44 3.16
C LYS A 274 15.03 -27.44 3.90
N GLU A 275 15.65 -28.30 4.69
CA GLU A 275 14.92 -29.17 5.60
C GLU A 275 14.00 -28.36 6.51
N ASN A 276 12.81 -28.87 6.75
CA ASN A 276 11.72 -28.25 7.51
C ASN A 276 11.00 -27.09 6.80
N ASP A 277 11.37 -26.68 5.59
CA ASP A 277 10.58 -25.74 4.79
C ASP A 277 9.28 -26.37 4.30
N THR A 278 8.26 -25.52 4.12
CA THR A 278 7.05 -25.89 3.40
C THR A 278 6.81 -24.91 2.27
N LEU A 279 6.66 -25.43 1.06
CA LEU A 279 6.32 -24.65 -0.12
C LEU A 279 4.80 -24.68 -0.34
N PHE A 280 4.14 -23.55 -0.25
CA PHE A 280 2.72 -23.38 -0.57
C PHE A 280 2.53 -22.93 -2.01
N PHE A 281 1.46 -23.40 -2.68
CA PHE A 281 1.16 -23.09 -4.07
C PHE A 281 -0.16 -22.34 -4.19
N ILE A 282 -0.14 -21.29 -4.98
CA ILE A 282 -1.31 -20.49 -5.34
C ILE A 282 -1.44 -20.52 -6.86
N SER A 283 -2.61 -20.87 -7.38
CA SER A 283 -2.89 -20.85 -8.81
C SER A 283 -4.33 -20.41 -9.04
N ASP A 284 -4.48 -19.40 -9.88
CA ASP A 284 -5.77 -18.86 -10.31
C ASP A 284 -5.63 -18.18 -11.67
N THR A 285 -6.60 -17.37 -12.07
CA THR A 285 -6.50 -16.56 -13.28
C THR A 285 -5.38 -15.51 -13.15
N PRO A 286 -4.79 -15.04 -14.27
CA PRO A 286 -3.75 -13.99 -14.23
C PRO A 286 -4.16 -12.75 -13.43
N LYS A 287 -5.45 -12.41 -13.44
CA LYS A 287 -6.01 -11.26 -12.72
C LYS A 287 -6.01 -11.42 -11.20
N LEU A 288 -6.16 -12.65 -10.69
CA LEU A 288 -6.39 -12.91 -9.28
C LEU A 288 -5.17 -13.51 -8.56
N VAL A 289 -4.30 -14.21 -9.28
CA VAL A 289 -3.24 -15.02 -8.68
C VAL A 289 -2.32 -14.23 -7.77
N ASP A 290 -1.87 -13.04 -8.19
CA ASP A 290 -0.92 -12.25 -7.42
C ASP A 290 -1.58 -11.68 -6.15
N LYS A 291 -2.83 -11.19 -6.24
CA LYS A 291 -3.60 -10.73 -5.08
C LYS A 291 -3.83 -11.86 -4.06
N LEU A 292 -4.22 -13.03 -4.52
CA LEU A 292 -4.42 -14.20 -3.65
C LEU A 292 -3.09 -14.65 -3.01
N ALA A 293 -2.01 -14.67 -3.78
CA ALA A 293 -0.68 -14.99 -3.26
C ALA A 293 -0.22 -13.97 -2.19
N GLY A 294 -0.49 -12.67 -2.38
CA GLY A 294 -0.22 -11.63 -1.40
C GLY A 294 -0.98 -11.82 -0.08
N GLN A 295 -2.25 -12.21 -0.17
CA GLN A 295 -3.05 -12.51 1.03
C GLN A 295 -2.52 -13.74 1.77
N ILE A 296 -2.16 -14.81 1.06
CA ILE A 296 -1.52 -16.03 1.65
C ILE A 296 -0.16 -15.67 2.27
N ARG A 297 0.67 -14.86 1.57
CA ARG A 297 1.95 -14.37 2.09
C ARG A 297 1.79 -13.64 3.42
N SER A 298 0.84 -12.71 3.48
CA SER A 298 0.57 -11.91 4.67
C SER A 298 0.08 -12.76 5.83
N GLU A 299 -0.83 -13.69 5.57
CA GLU A 299 -1.37 -14.60 6.59
C GLU A 299 -0.31 -15.58 7.10
N LEU A 300 0.53 -16.15 6.22
CA LEU A 300 1.67 -16.98 6.62
C LEU A 300 2.66 -16.19 7.50
N GLY A 301 3.06 -15.00 7.09
CA GLY A 301 3.96 -14.15 7.86
C GLY A 301 3.42 -13.84 9.25
N LYS A 302 2.13 -13.54 9.35
CA LYS A 302 1.44 -13.29 10.63
C LYS A 302 1.40 -14.54 11.53
N ARG A 303 0.94 -15.67 11.00
CA ARG A 303 0.80 -16.92 11.80
C ARG A 303 2.12 -17.52 12.23
N LEU A 304 3.15 -17.34 11.43
CA LEU A 304 4.50 -17.82 11.75
C LEU A 304 5.32 -16.77 12.55
N GLY A 305 4.76 -15.59 12.83
CA GLY A 305 5.44 -14.55 13.60
C GLY A 305 6.72 -14.03 12.93
N LEU A 306 6.74 -13.94 11.59
CA LEU A 306 7.95 -13.61 10.84
C LEU A 306 8.20 -12.11 10.71
N SER A 307 7.20 -11.27 10.95
CA SER A 307 7.34 -9.81 10.85
C SER A 307 8.05 -9.24 12.09
N ASP A 308 9.10 -8.45 11.87
CA ASP A 308 9.81 -7.75 12.95
C ASP A 308 9.05 -6.49 13.37
N GLU A 309 8.31 -6.57 14.46
CA GLU A 309 7.50 -5.47 15.00
C GLU A 309 8.33 -4.32 15.62
N SER A 310 9.65 -4.50 15.77
CA SER A 310 10.55 -3.49 16.35
C SER A 310 11.05 -2.46 15.34
N ARG A 311 10.53 -2.48 14.07
CA ARG A 311 11.07 -1.64 13.00
C ARG A 311 10.00 -1.04 12.08
N TYR A 312 10.37 0.08 11.46
CA TYR A 312 9.67 0.71 10.34
C TYR A 312 10.51 0.52 9.07
N GLU A 313 9.94 -0.19 8.09
CA GLU A 313 10.54 -0.43 6.78
C GLU A 313 9.82 0.38 5.72
N PHE A 314 10.53 1.36 5.15
CA PHE A 314 10.03 2.21 4.09
C PHE A 314 10.40 1.68 2.71
N CYS A 315 9.51 1.88 1.75
CA CYS A 315 9.83 1.76 0.33
C CYS A 315 9.00 2.74 -0.51
N PHE A 316 9.52 3.04 -1.69
CA PHE A 316 8.73 3.64 -2.76
C PHE A 316 8.24 2.53 -3.69
N ILE A 317 6.97 2.57 -4.05
CA ILE A 317 6.46 1.84 -5.21
C ILE A 317 6.44 2.82 -6.36
N VAL A 318 7.11 2.46 -7.46
CA VAL A 318 7.33 3.33 -8.62
C VAL A 318 6.87 2.64 -9.90
N ASP A 319 6.91 3.34 -11.01
CA ASP A 319 6.61 2.78 -12.34
C ASP A 319 5.18 2.20 -12.43
N PHE A 320 4.20 2.92 -11.88
CA PHE A 320 2.80 2.52 -12.01
C PHE A 320 2.36 2.48 -13.47
N PRO A 321 1.50 1.52 -13.86
CA PRO A 321 0.87 1.56 -15.17
C PRO A 321 0.00 2.80 -15.30
N MET A 322 0.11 3.55 -16.40
CA MET A 322 -0.71 4.73 -16.62
C MET A 322 -2.15 4.36 -16.95
N TYR A 323 -2.32 3.29 -17.73
CA TYR A 323 -3.61 2.79 -18.19
C TYR A 323 -3.84 1.34 -17.79
N GLY A 324 -5.09 0.98 -17.66
CA GLY A 324 -5.55 -0.39 -17.42
C GLY A 324 -6.90 -0.64 -18.07
N ILE A 325 -7.33 -1.89 -18.03
CA ILE A 325 -8.66 -2.26 -18.52
C ILE A 325 -9.65 -2.13 -17.36
N SER A 326 -10.61 -1.24 -17.50
CA SER A 326 -11.71 -1.05 -16.54
C SER A 326 -12.54 -2.33 -16.40
N GLU A 327 -12.82 -2.71 -15.16
CA GLU A 327 -13.66 -3.88 -14.88
C GLU A 327 -15.12 -3.69 -15.26
N GLU A 328 -15.59 -2.45 -15.18
CA GLU A 328 -16.98 -2.11 -15.47
C GLU A 328 -17.24 -1.95 -16.96
N THR A 329 -16.33 -1.25 -17.65
CA THR A 329 -16.56 -0.87 -19.05
C THR A 329 -15.83 -1.75 -20.05
N GLY A 330 -14.81 -2.49 -19.62
CA GLY A 330 -13.90 -3.26 -20.49
C GLY A 330 -13.00 -2.39 -21.38
N LYS A 331 -13.00 -1.07 -21.18
CA LYS A 331 -12.21 -0.11 -21.95
C LYS A 331 -10.89 0.21 -21.25
N ILE A 332 -9.95 0.75 -22.02
CA ILE A 332 -8.71 1.30 -21.49
C ILE A 332 -9.04 2.63 -20.83
N GLU A 333 -8.71 2.75 -19.56
CA GLU A 333 -8.91 3.93 -18.73
C GLU A 333 -7.66 4.19 -17.88
N PHE A 334 -7.51 5.40 -17.32
CA PHE A 334 -6.47 5.68 -16.34
C PHE A 334 -6.64 4.79 -15.11
N THR A 335 -5.53 4.23 -14.59
CA THR A 335 -5.59 3.31 -13.45
C THR A 335 -5.55 4.01 -12.11
N HIS A 336 -4.80 5.11 -11.99
CA HIS A 336 -4.54 5.80 -10.73
C HIS A 336 -4.72 7.31 -10.90
N ASN A 337 -3.63 8.04 -11.21
CA ASN A 337 -3.62 9.49 -11.28
C ASN A 337 -3.50 9.97 -12.73
N PRO A 338 -4.59 10.51 -13.33
CA PRO A 338 -4.57 10.96 -14.72
C PRO A 338 -3.70 12.20 -14.97
N PHE A 339 -3.27 12.89 -13.91
CA PHE A 339 -2.42 14.09 -14.00
C PHE A 339 -0.92 13.77 -14.04
N SER A 340 -0.55 12.50 -13.99
CA SER A 340 0.84 12.06 -14.00
C SER A 340 1.45 12.17 -15.38
N MET A 341 2.74 12.54 -15.43
CA MET A 341 3.52 12.53 -16.67
C MET A 341 3.78 11.07 -17.10
N PRO A 342 3.50 10.71 -18.36
CA PRO A 342 3.90 9.42 -18.90
C PRO A 342 5.42 9.32 -19.01
N GLN A 343 5.99 8.16 -18.68
CA GLN A 343 7.40 7.88 -18.95
C GLN A 343 7.61 7.74 -20.46
N GLY A 344 8.60 8.45 -20.99
CA GLY A 344 8.83 8.57 -22.42
C GLY A 344 7.96 9.64 -23.12
N GLU A 345 7.15 10.36 -22.34
CA GLU A 345 6.39 11.55 -22.77
C GLU A 345 5.55 11.28 -24.05
N MET A 346 5.56 12.23 -25.01
CA MET A 346 4.78 12.14 -26.25
C MET A 346 5.16 10.93 -27.11
N GLU A 347 6.45 10.60 -27.18
CA GLU A 347 6.93 9.44 -27.95
C GLU A 347 6.28 8.13 -27.47
N ALA A 348 6.16 7.96 -26.17
CA ALA A 348 5.50 6.78 -25.59
C ALA A 348 4.00 6.74 -25.94
N LEU A 349 3.32 7.90 -25.89
CA LEU A 349 1.90 7.99 -26.24
C LEU A 349 1.63 7.69 -27.72
N GLU A 350 2.56 8.03 -28.60
CA GLU A 350 2.42 7.81 -30.05
C GLU A 350 2.83 6.40 -30.51
N THR A 351 3.80 5.77 -29.83
CA THR A 351 4.46 4.55 -30.35
C THR A 351 4.21 3.30 -29.51
N MET A 352 3.87 3.43 -28.24
CA MET A 352 3.67 2.27 -27.35
C MET A 352 2.20 1.85 -27.27
N SER A 353 1.97 0.58 -26.93
CA SER A 353 0.64 0.14 -26.51
C SER A 353 0.26 0.88 -25.21
N PRO A 354 -0.95 1.43 -25.09
CA PRO A 354 -1.38 2.14 -23.86
C PRO A 354 -1.16 1.35 -22.57
N LEU A 355 -1.33 0.03 -22.61
CA LEU A 355 -1.18 -0.83 -21.42
C LEU A 355 0.30 -1.03 -21.01
N ASP A 356 1.25 -0.67 -21.86
CA ASP A 356 2.69 -0.76 -21.58
C ASP A 356 3.28 0.57 -21.10
N ILE A 357 2.51 1.66 -21.18
CA ILE A 357 2.95 2.99 -20.75
C ILE A 357 2.92 3.07 -19.23
N LYS A 358 4.04 3.48 -18.64
CA LYS A 358 4.19 3.74 -17.22
C LYS A 358 4.07 5.24 -16.94
N ALA A 359 3.63 5.60 -15.74
CA ALA A 359 3.59 6.96 -15.27
C ALA A 359 4.72 7.25 -14.27
N TYR A 360 5.18 8.49 -14.20
CA TYR A 360 5.99 8.99 -13.09
C TYR A 360 5.11 9.21 -11.85
N GLN A 361 4.52 8.13 -11.40
CA GLN A 361 3.70 8.06 -10.18
C GLN A 361 4.38 7.17 -9.16
N TYR A 362 4.22 7.50 -7.90
CA TYR A 362 4.80 6.74 -6.80
C TYR A 362 3.91 6.76 -5.56
N ASP A 363 4.01 5.68 -4.78
CA ASP A 363 3.49 5.60 -3.42
C ASP A 363 4.65 5.42 -2.45
N ILE A 364 4.53 5.99 -1.26
CA ILE A 364 5.44 5.76 -0.14
C ILE A 364 4.74 4.83 0.83
N VAL A 365 5.34 3.68 1.05
CA VAL A 365 4.77 2.61 1.87
C VAL A 365 5.66 2.36 3.09
N CYS A 366 5.04 2.20 4.24
CA CYS A 366 5.70 1.76 5.47
C CYS A 366 4.91 0.63 6.10
N ASN A 367 5.54 -0.53 6.31
CA ASN A 367 4.94 -1.67 7.02
C ASN A 367 3.57 -2.09 6.46
N GLY A 368 3.42 -2.09 5.13
CA GLY A 368 2.16 -2.48 4.48
C GLY A 368 1.09 -1.38 4.43
N VAL A 369 1.42 -0.15 4.82
CA VAL A 369 0.50 0.99 4.80
C VAL A 369 1.03 2.06 3.85
N GLU A 370 0.20 2.52 2.93
CA GLU A 370 0.47 3.71 2.13
C GLU A 370 0.42 4.94 3.03
N LEU A 371 1.54 5.62 3.17
CA LEU A 371 1.64 6.88 3.93
C LEU A 371 1.41 8.10 3.05
N SER A 372 1.83 8.03 1.79
CA SER A 372 1.73 9.13 0.84
C SER A 372 1.73 8.60 -0.58
N SER A 373 1.20 9.39 -1.50
CA SER A 373 1.31 9.21 -2.94
C SER A 373 1.69 10.52 -3.61
N GLY A 374 2.27 10.44 -4.79
CA GLY A 374 2.65 11.60 -5.58
C GLY A 374 2.92 11.25 -7.04
N ALA A 375 3.19 12.27 -7.82
CA ALA A 375 3.55 12.12 -9.24
C ALA A 375 4.26 13.36 -9.76
N ASP A 376 5.11 13.20 -10.78
CA ASP A 376 5.44 14.30 -11.67
C ASP A 376 4.19 14.67 -12.46
N ARG A 377 3.84 15.95 -12.44
CA ARG A 377 2.63 16.43 -13.09
C ARG A 377 2.86 16.64 -14.59
N ASN A 378 1.90 16.21 -15.38
CA ASN A 378 1.90 16.58 -16.79
C ASN A 378 1.73 18.09 -16.92
N HIS A 379 2.74 18.74 -17.45
CA HIS A 379 2.80 20.21 -17.66
C HIS A 379 2.89 20.59 -19.14
N LYS A 380 2.87 19.59 -20.03
CA LYS A 380 2.93 19.81 -21.48
C LYS A 380 1.49 19.96 -22.01
N PRO A 381 1.21 21.03 -22.79
CA PRO A 381 -0.15 21.25 -23.31
C PRO A 381 -0.55 20.31 -24.44
N ASP A 382 0.42 19.68 -25.09
CA ASP A 382 0.20 18.74 -26.19
C ASP A 382 -0.17 17.36 -25.62
#